data_914125fd23017d652e415d9b55c2659a
#
_entry.id   914125fd23017d652e415d9b55c2659a
#
_cell.length_a   1.000
_cell.length_b   1.000
_cell.length_c   1.000
_cell.angle_alpha   90.00
_cell.angle_beta   90.00
_cell.angle_gamma   90.00
#
_symmetry.space_group_name_H-M   'P 1'
#
loop_
_entity.id
_entity.type
_entity.pdbx_description
1 polymer ?
#
loop_
_entity_poly.entity_id
_entity_poly.type
_entity_poly.pdbx_seq_one_letter_code
_entity_poly.pdbx_strand_id
1 'polypeptide(L)'
;FAQITDPDYPGALTVGFIDGYFTFIEPNSQKLWVTSLYDGQSVDPLDFASAEGAPDNLISMIVDHREVWLFGTNSVEVWYDSGNAGFPLERIQGAFNEIGCAATYSVAKLDNGLFWLGADARGQGIVYRANGYTGVRVSTHALAYTYQQEGHGFYVLVFPTANATWVYDVSTQAWHERAGWDNGNFIRHRGNCQMAYNSQIIIGDYENGNIYAFDLDVYADNGETQKWLRSWRALPTGTNNLKRTAHHSLQLDCESGVGLAGTGLPIQTTIYLLAENDDYLITEAGDYLIADFIPNIATDPEVMLRWSDDGGHTWSNEHWSSMGRVGEYQRRVFWRRLGMTLKLRDRVYEISGTEPVKIAIMGAELI
;
A
#
# COMPACT_ATOMS: atom_id res chain seq x y z
N PHE A 1 13.94 -24.81 -12.75
CA PHE A 1 13.41 -25.05 -11.39
C PHE A 1 13.46 -26.54 -11.13
N ALA A 2 13.98 -26.96 -9.96
CA ALA A 2 13.96 -28.34 -9.51
C ALA A 2 13.23 -28.39 -8.16
N GLN A 3 12.43 -29.42 -7.95
CA GLN A 3 11.77 -29.66 -6.68
C GLN A 3 12.76 -30.31 -5.72
N ILE A 4 12.76 -29.91 -4.45
CA ILE A 4 13.47 -30.62 -3.39
C ILE A 4 12.73 -31.92 -3.12
N THR A 5 13.41 -33.05 -3.38
CA THR A 5 12.86 -34.41 -3.20
C THR A 5 13.56 -35.17 -2.10
N ASP A 6 14.45 -34.51 -1.35
CA ASP A 6 15.16 -35.11 -0.24
C ASP A 6 14.13 -35.52 0.84
N PRO A 7 14.16 -36.80 1.30
CA PRO A 7 13.21 -37.28 2.31
C PRO A 7 13.37 -36.62 3.67
N ASP A 8 14.54 -36.04 3.96
CA ASP A 8 14.85 -35.37 5.22
C ASP A 8 14.44 -33.90 5.23
N TYR A 9 13.93 -33.36 4.09
CA TYR A 9 13.42 -31.99 4.01
C TYR A 9 12.07 -31.84 4.72
N PRO A 10 11.98 -31.10 5.85
CA PRO A 10 10.76 -31.01 6.67
C PRO A 10 9.73 -30.00 6.14
N GLY A 11 10.03 -29.31 5.03
CA GLY A 11 9.30 -28.15 4.57
C GLY A 11 9.87 -26.82 5.09
N ALA A 12 9.47 -25.72 4.47
CA ALA A 12 9.92 -24.37 4.85
C ALA A 12 8.78 -23.36 4.90
N LEU A 13 8.74 -22.49 5.91
CA LEU A 13 7.89 -21.31 5.93
C LEU A 13 8.51 -20.15 5.15
N THR A 14 9.77 -19.87 5.46
CA THR A 14 10.58 -18.84 4.79
C THR A 14 11.98 -19.36 4.58
N VAL A 15 12.66 -18.83 3.57
CA VAL A 15 14.01 -19.25 3.15
C VAL A 15 14.90 -18.03 2.97
N GLY A 16 16.18 -18.19 3.28
CA GLY A 16 17.24 -17.20 3.03
C GLY A 16 18.49 -17.87 2.48
N PHE A 17 19.45 -17.05 2.08
CA PHE A 17 20.76 -17.53 1.64
C PHE A 17 21.84 -16.76 2.39
N ILE A 18 22.81 -17.48 2.98
CA ILE A 18 23.93 -16.93 3.71
C ILE A 18 25.18 -17.79 3.47
N ASP A 19 26.27 -17.15 3.04
CA ASP A 19 27.61 -17.71 2.93
C ASP A 19 27.70 -19.12 2.24
N GLY A 20 26.80 -19.38 1.30
CA GLY A 20 26.77 -20.64 0.52
C GLY A 20 25.72 -21.65 0.98
N TYR A 21 25.02 -21.38 2.09
CA TYR A 21 23.94 -22.20 2.59
C TYR A 21 22.57 -21.57 2.28
N PHE A 22 21.59 -22.40 1.88
CA PHE A 22 20.21 -22.03 2.03
C PHE A 22 19.79 -22.36 3.45
N THR A 23 19.19 -21.38 4.11
CA THR A 23 18.69 -21.54 5.48
C THR A 23 17.19 -21.34 5.48
N PHE A 24 16.47 -22.11 6.28
CA PHE A 24 15.01 -22.07 6.33
C PHE A 24 14.49 -22.49 7.71
N ILE A 25 13.26 -22.06 8.01
CA ILE A 25 12.59 -22.42 9.27
C ILE A 25 11.54 -23.50 9.01
N GLU A 26 11.54 -24.52 9.86
CA GLU A 26 10.57 -25.61 9.81
C GLU A 26 9.19 -25.13 10.29
N PRO A 27 8.10 -25.49 9.58
CA PRO A 27 6.75 -25.11 9.97
C PRO A 27 6.37 -25.62 11.37
N ASN A 28 5.74 -24.74 12.19
CA ASN A 28 5.26 -25.06 13.54
C ASN A 28 6.34 -25.56 14.52
N SER A 29 7.58 -25.17 14.34
CA SER A 29 8.70 -25.56 15.18
C SER A 29 9.60 -24.37 15.56
N GLN A 30 10.61 -24.65 16.38
CA GLN A 30 11.67 -23.71 16.74
C GLN A 30 12.95 -23.94 15.91
N LYS A 31 12.90 -24.81 14.92
CA LYS A 31 14.10 -25.26 14.23
C LYS A 31 14.44 -24.37 13.04
N LEU A 32 15.72 -24.01 13.01
CA LEU A 32 16.41 -23.40 11.89
C LEU A 32 17.25 -24.50 11.22
N TRP A 33 17.08 -24.68 9.94
CA TRP A 33 17.78 -25.65 9.12
C TRP A 33 18.73 -24.97 8.14
N VAL A 34 19.76 -25.70 7.73
CA VAL A 34 20.63 -25.34 6.61
C VAL A 34 20.70 -26.49 5.61
N THR A 35 20.93 -26.15 4.35
CA THR A 35 21.22 -27.15 3.31
C THR A 35 22.72 -27.46 3.27
N SER A 36 23.12 -28.45 2.50
CA SER A 36 24.51 -28.65 2.15
C SER A 36 25.10 -27.42 1.47
N LEU A 37 26.39 -27.19 1.64
CA LEU A 37 27.08 -26.01 1.10
C LEU A 37 26.97 -25.98 -0.44
N TYR A 38 26.46 -24.88 -0.99
CA TYR A 38 26.19 -24.64 -2.41
C TYR A 38 25.23 -25.67 -3.07
N ASP A 39 24.52 -26.46 -2.26
CA ASP A 39 23.49 -27.37 -2.76
C ASP A 39 22.16 -27.15 -2.03
N GLY A 40 21.21 -26.53 -2.71
CA GLY A 40 19.87 -26.25 -2.17
C GLY A 40 18.90 -27.43 -2.23
N GLN A 41 19.32 -28.61 -2.71
CA GLN A 41 18.49 -29.79 -2.86
C GLN A 41 18.80 -30.91 -1.84
N SER A 42 19.91 -30.80 -1.12
CA SER A 42 20.36 -31.79 -0.14
C SER A 42 20.27 -31.23 1.29
N VAL A 43 19.63 -31.96 2.17
CA VAL A 43 19.43 -31.63 3.58
C VAL A 43 19.90 -32.78 4.45
N ASP A 44 20.84 -32.57 5.37
CA ASP A 44 21.19 -33.56 6.38
C ASP A 44 20.19 -33.49 7.55
N PRO A 45 19.62 -34.62 8.00
CA PRO A 45 18.66 -34.64 9.10
C PRO A 45 19.21 -34.12 10.44
N LEU A 46 20.52 -33.94 10.55
CA LEU A 46 21.18 -33.38 11.74
C LEU A 46 21.58 -31.91 11.60
N ASP A 47 21.45 -31.33 10.39
CA ASP A 47 21.83 -29.95 10.10
C ASP A 47 20.74 -28.94 10.50
N PHE A 48 20.37 -28.97 11.77
CA PHE A 48 19.44 -27.98 12.35
C PHE A 48 19.91 -27.51 13.73
N ALA A 49 19.44 -26.32 14.12
CA ALA A 49 19.54 -25.81 15.48
C ALA A 49 18.18 -25.31 15.95
N SER A 50 17.97 -25.31 17.27
CA SER A 50 16.76 -24.78 17.88
C SER A 50 16.99 -23.34 18.36
N ALA A 51 16.06 -22.45 18.08
CA ALA A 51 16.00 -21.12 18.66
C ALA A 51 15.52 -21.23 20.11
N GLU A 52 16.44 -21.21 21.06
CA GLU A 52 16.17 -21.52 22.47
C GLU A 52 16.07 -20.28 23.38
N GLY A 53 16.10 -19.07 22.83
CA GLY A 53 15.98 -17.83 23.60
C GLY A 53 14.62 -17.66 24.26
N ALA A 54 13.57 -18.15 23.58
CA ALA A 54 12.21 -18.28 24.11
C ALA A 54 11.57 -19.57 23.63
N PRO A 55 10.63 -20.15 24.40
CA PRO A 55 9.91 -21.36 23.98
C PRO A 55 8.75 -21.01 23.04
N ASP A 56 9.04 -20.42 21.88
CA ASP A 56 8.05 -20.01 20.91
C ASP A 56 8.39 -20.49 19.49
N ASN A 57 7.37 -20.79 18.70
CA ASN A 57 7.57 -21.25 17.34
C ASN A 57 8.05 -20.12 16.43
N LEU A 58 8.95 -20.45 15.51
CA LEU A 58 9.40 -19.53 14.47
C LEU A 58 8.29 -19.24 13.46
N ILE A 59 8.11 -17.98 13.15
CA ILE A 59 7.08 -17.46 12.25
C ILE A 59 7.69 -16.98 10.93
N SER A 60 8.86 -16.32 11.00
CA SER A 60 9.52 -15.76 9.83
C SER A 60 11.02 -15.71 10.04
N MET A 61 11.76 -15.59 8.97
CA MET A 61 13.19 -15.28 9.01
C MET A 61 13.58 -14.38 7.83
N ILE A 62 14.67 -13.66 8.01
CA ILE A 62 15.30 -12.87 6.94
C ILE A 62 16.81 -12.86 7.15
N VAL A 63 17.56 -12.92 6.04
CA VAL A 63 19.01 -12.75 6.09
C VAL A 63 19.33 -11.29 5.79
N ASP A 64 20.07 -10.62 6.69
CA ASP A 64 20.48 -9.23 6.54
C ASP A 64 21.90 -9.02 7.07
N HIS A 65 22.74 -8.31 6.32
CA HIS A 65 24.14 -8.01 6.73
C HIS A 65 24.97 -9.22 7.21
N ARG A 66 24.79 -10.38 6.57
CA ARG A 66 25.39 -11.68 6.97
C ARG A 66 24.91 -12.19 8.34
N GLU A 67 23.74 -11.78 8.75
CA GLU A 67 23.05 -12.26 9.94
C GLU A 67 21.70 -12.88 9.54
N VAL A 68 21.30 -13.89 10.29
CA VAL A 68 19.96 -14.53 10.15
C VAL A 68 19.11 -14.04 11.30
N TRP A 69 18.09 -13.27 10.99
CA TRP A 69 17.12 -12.79 11.95
C TRP A 69 15.96 -13.77 12.01
N LEU A 70 15.75 -14.38 13.17
CA LEU A 70 14.70 -15.36 13.43
C LEU A 70 13.58 -14.72 14.24
N PHE A 71 12.40 -14.69 13.67
CA PHE A 71 11.22 -14.10 14.28
C PHE A 71 10.30 -15.20 14.79
N GLY A 72 10.18 -15.32 16.10
CA GLY A 72 9.21 -16.19 16.77
C GLY A 72 7.87 -15.49 16.99
N THR A 73 6.92 -16.18 17.62
CA THR A 73 5.62 -15.61 17.99
C THR A 73 5.72 -14.50 19.02
N ASN A 74 6.70 -14.54 19.91
CA ASN A 74 6.89 -13.60 21.01
C ASN A 74 8.30 -13.01 21.11
N SER A 75 9.23 -13.50 20.30
CA SER A 75 10.63 -13.08 20.38
C SER A 75 11.31 -12.97 19.02
N VAL A 76 12.46 -12.32 19.00
CA VAL A 76 13.38 -12.26 17.86
C VAL A 76 14.78 -12.60 18.34
N GLU A 77 15.45 -13.48 17.62
CA GLU A 77 16.85 -13.84 17.82
C GLU A 77 17.66 -13.54 16.56
N VAL A 78 18.95 -13.24 16.72
CA VAL A 78 19.85 -13.00 15.61
C VAL A 78 21.01 -13.99 15.66
N TRP A 79 21.28 -14.61 14.53
CA TRP A 79 22.30 -15.62 14.33
C TRP A 79 23.30 -15.17 13.26
N TYR A 80 24.50 -15.67 13.27
CA TYR A 80 25.56 -15.40 12.31
C TYR A 80 26.27 -16.68 11.89
N ASP A 81 26.94 -16.66 10.75
CA ASP A 81 27.79 -17.77 10.32
C ASP A 81 29.11 -17.77 11.11
N SER A 82 29.23 -18.72 12.01
CA SER A 82 30.42 -18.96 12.85
C SER A 82 31.48 -19.84 12.16
N GLY A 83 31.14 -20.47 11.05
CA GLY A 83 31.99 -21.44 10.36
C GLY A 83 32.23 -22.75 11.12
N ASN A 84 31.41 -23.08 12.11
CA ASN A 84 31.51 -24.33 12.84
C ASN A 84 31.26 -25.54 11.93
N ALA A 85 32.06 -26.60 12.11
CA ALA A 85 32.01 -27.79 11.27
C ALA A 85 30.74 -28.64 11.46
N GLY A 86 30.06 -28.51 12.60
CA GLY A 86 28.81 -29.23 12.85
C GLY A 86 27.63 -28.45 12.27
N PHE A 87 27.16 -27.41 12.96
CA PHE A 87 26.15 -26.51 12.46
C PHE A 87 26.76 -25.13 12.27
N PRO A 88 26.69 -24.53 11.04
CA PRO A 88 27.50 -23.34 10.72
C PRO A 88 27.00 -22.06 11.40
N LEU A 89 25.72 -21.97 11.78
CA LEU A 89 25.15 -20.78 12.35
C LEU A 89 25.15 -20.82 13.89
N GLU A 90 25.43 -19.70 14.52
CA GLU A 90 25.49 -19.53 15.97
C GLU A 90 24.75 -18.27 16.40
N ARG A 91 24.07 -18.33 17.54
CA ARG A 91 23.32 -17.20 18.09
C ARG A 91 24.27 -16.10 18.59
N ILE A 92 23.98 -14.85 18.24
CA ILE A 92 24.67 -13.69 18.80
C ILE A 92 24.19 -13.49 20.24
N GLN A 93 25.10 -13.60 21.19
CA GLN A 93 24.79 -13.42 22.60
C GLN A 93 24.33 -11.99 22.89
N GLY A 94 23.13 -11.85 23.46
CA GLY A 94 22.51 -10.56 23.78
C GLY A 94 21.71 -9.94 22.63
N ALA A 95 21.73 -10.49 21.42
CA ALA A 95 20.84 -10.08 20.34
C ALA A 95 19.49 -10.81 20.44
N PHE A 96 18.72 -10.45 21.46
CA PHE A 96 17.41 -11.01 21.75
C PHE A 96 16.41 -9.89 22.05
N ASN A 97 15.21 -10.03 21.50
CA ASN A 97 14.14 -9.05 21.66
C ASN A 97 12.83 -9.78 22.00
N GLU A 98 12.08 -9.28 22.98
CA GLU A 98 10.77 -9.82 23.41
C GLU A 98 9.60 -9.27 22.58
N ILE A 99 9.84 -9.03 21.30
CA ILE A 99 8.82 -8.55 20.34
C ILE A 99 8.75 -9.56 19.21
N GLY A 100 7.73 -10.39 19.22
CA GLY A 100 7.52 -11.40 18.19
C GLY A 100 6.99 -10.85 16.88
N CYS A 101 6.77 -11.76 15.93
CA CYS A 101 6.17 -11.47 14.63
C CYS A 101 4.73 -11.98 14.57
N ALA A 102 3.80 -11.11 14.18
CA ALA A 102 2.38 -11.44 14.08
C ALA A 102 1.98 -12.03 12.71
N ALA A 103 2.80 -11.87 11.67
CA ALA A 103 2.50 -12.33 10.33
C ALA A 103 3.77 -12.75 9.58
N THR A 104 3.80 -13.98 9.08
CA THR A 104 4.96 -14.62 8.43
C THR A 104 5.60 -13.77 7.33
N TYR A 105 4.78 -13.17 6.49
CA TYR A 105 5.24 -12.41 5.32
C TYR A 105 5.22 -10.91 5.53
N SER A 106 5.30 -10.44 6.78
CA SER A 106 5.37 -9.02 7.10
C SER A 106 6.79 -8.48 7.25
N VAL A 107 7.77 -9.37 7.31
CA VAL A 107 9.18 -8.97 7.47
C VAL A 107 9.74 -8.49 6.14
N ALA A 108 10.29 -7.27 6.14
CA ALA A 108 10.87 -6.67 4.94
C ALA A 108 12.06 -5.76 5.27
N LYS A 109 12.98 -5.62 4.32
CA LYS A 109 14.15 -4.72 4.42
C LYS A 109 13.84 -3.38 3.78
N LEU A 110 14.13 -2.30 4.47
CA LEU A 110 14.05 -0.95 3.94
C LEU A 110 14.99 -0.02 4.69
N ASP A 111 15.64 0.90 3.97
CA ASP A 111 16.48 1.95 4.54
C ASP A 111 17.52 1.40 5.55
N ASN A 112 18.26 0.39 5.12
CA ASN A 112 19.27 -0.31 5.93
C ASN A 112 18.75 -0.82 7.28
N GLY A 113 17.46 -1.16 7.36
CA GLY A 113 16.81 -1.67 8.56
C GLY A 113 15.74 -2.71 8.23
N LEU A 114 15.26 -3.39 9.27
CA LEU A 114 14.19 -4.37 9.16
C LEU A 114 12.90 -3.80 9.70
N PHE A 115 11.82 -4.11 9.02
CA PHE A 115 10.45 -3.79 9.41
C PHE A 115 9.65 -5.08 9.53
N TRP A 116 8.77 -5.18 10.54
CA TRP A 116 7.84 -6.30 10.68
C TRP A 116 6.58 -5.88 11.44
N LEU A 117 5.52 -6.62 11.23
CA LEU A 117 4.32 -6.52 12.04
C LEU A 117 4.53 -7.37 13.30
N GLY A 118 4.65 -6.72 14.44
CA GLY A 118 4.97 -7.39 15.69
C GLY A 118 3.76 -7.63 16.58
N ALA A 119 3.97 -8.49 17.58
CA ALA A 119 3.10 -8.73 18.70
C ALA A 119 3.89 -8.60 19.98
N ASP A 120 3.36 -7.88 20.96
CA ASP A 120 3.93 -7.75 22.29
C ASP A 120 2.87 -8.05 23.37
N ALA A 121 3.26 -8.02 24.63
CA ALA A 121 2.37 -8.27 25.77
C ALA A 121 1.20 -7.26 25.88
N ARG A 122 1.23 -6.14 25.14
CA ARG A 122 0.21 -5.09 25.15
C ARG A 122 -0.79 -5.22 24.02
N GLY A 123 -0.51 -6.07 23.04
CA GLY A 123 -1.40 -6.32 21.91
C GLY A 123 -0.67 -6.71 20.64
N GLN A 124 -1.45 -7.09 19.64
CA GLN A 124 -0.95 -7.43 18.30
C GLN A 124 -1.11 -6.24 17.36
N GLY A 125 -0.25 -6.13 16.37
CA GLY A 125 -0.43 -5.24 15.26
C GLY A 125 0.28 -3.92 15.32
N ILE A 126 1.39 -3.91 15.94
CA ILE A 126 2.33 -2.79 15.91
C ILE A 126 3.38 -3.10 14.84
N VAL A 127 3.64 -2.16 13.95
CA VAL A 127 4.79 -2.26 13.04
C VAL A 127 6.04 -1.84 13.80
N TYR A 128 7.02 -2.73 13.80
CA TYR A 128 8.33 -2.47 14.39
C TYR A 128 9.36 -2.24 13.29
N ARG A 129 10.25 -1.33 13.55
CA ARG A 129 11.55 -1.22 12.87
C ARG A 129 12.61 -1.69 13.86
N ALA A 130 13.71 -2.23 13.38
CA ALA A 130 14.86 -2.64 14.22
C ALA A 130 15.39 -1.51 15.12
N ASN A 131 15.09 -0.22 14.79
CA ASN A 131 15.40 0.97 15.59
C ASN A 131 14.17 1.81 15.99
N GLY A 132 12.96 1.26 15.97
CA GLY A 132 11.71 1.96 16.30
C GLY A 132 10.46 1.14 15.93
N TYR A 133 9.26 1.66 16.27
CA TYR A 133 7.97 1.01 15.98
C TYR A 133 6.88 2.02 15.67
N THR A 134 5.87 1.58 14.92
CA THR A 134 4.68 2.36 14.59
C THR A 134 3.45 1.47 14.74
N GLY A 135 2.37 1.99 15.32
CA GLY A 135 1.13 1.24 15.53
C GLY A 135 0.30 1.08 14.26
N VAL A 136 -0.03 -0.14 13.90
CA VAL A 136 -0.97 -0.51 12.82
C VAL A 136 -1.96 -1.54 13.35
N ARG A 137 -3.20 -1.44 12.94
CA ARG A 137 -4.24 -2.38 13.38
C ARG A 137 -4.09 -3.71 12.66
N VAL A 138 -4.04 -4.80 13.39
CA VAL A 138 -3.74 -6.16 12.92
C VAL A 138 -4.85 -6.79 12.11
N SER A 139 -4.45 -7.42 11.01
CA SER A 139 -5.10 -8.58 10.42
C SER A 139 -4.20 -9.80 10.63
N THR A 140 -4.79 -10.98 10.77
CA THR A 140 -4.07 -12.24 10.95
C THR A 140 -3.25 -12.68 9.72
N HIS A 141 -3.46 -12.02 8.56
CA HIS A 141 -2.72 -12.24 7.33
C HIS A 141 -2.28 -10.89 6.78
N ALA A 142 -0.99 -10.62 6.80
CA ALA A 142 -0.38 -9.46 6.17
C ALA A 142 0.73 -9.91 5.23
N LEU A 143 0.82 -9.23 4.10
CA LEU A 143 1.93 -9.33 3.15
C LEU A 143 2.67 -8.00 3.17
N ALA A 144 3.99 -8.03 3.02
CA ALA A 144 4.77 -6.80 2.94
C ALA A 144 5.75 -6.84 1.78
N TYR A 145 5.96 -5.67 1.20
CA TYR A 145 7.05 -5.45 0.25
C TYR A 145 7.57 -4.02 0.38
N THR A 146 8.75 -3.77 -0.18
CA THR A 146 9.39 -2.46 -0.13
C THR A 146 9.85 -2.04 -1.51
N TYR A 147 9.82 -0.74 -1.78
CA TYR A 147 10.39 -0.18 -2.99
C TYR A 147 10.89 1.25 -2.76
N GLN A 148 11.68 1.75 -3.70
CA GLN A 148 12.16 3.14 -3.67
C GLN A 148 11.77 3.82 -4.99
N GLN A 149 11.26 5.04 -4.90
CA GLN A 149 10.87 5.85 -6.05
C GLN A 149 11.04 7.32 -5.72
N GLU A 150 11.66 8.09 -6.62
CA GLU A 150 11.86 9.55 -6.50
C GLU A 150 12.48 9.99 -5.15
N GLY A 151 13.42 9.21 -4.62
CA GLY A 151 14.08 9.50 -3.35
C GLY A 151 13.29 9.13 -2.10
N HIS A 152 12.09 8.58 -2.26
CA HIS A 152 11.26 8.05 -1.18
C HIS A 152 11.43 6.54 -1.04
N GLY A 153 11.55 6.06 0.18
CA GLY A 153 11.51 4.64 0.53
C GLY A 153 10.15 4.28 1.11
N PHE A 154 9.50 3.28 0.54
CA PHE A 154 8.16 2.86 0.93
C PHE A 154 8.16 1.45 1.51
N TYR A 155 7.57 1.29 2.68
CA TYR A 155 7.20 0.00 3.26
C TYR A 155 5.69 -0.19 3.12
N VAL A 156 5.30 -1.15 2.33
CA VAL A 156 3.90 -1.44 1.99
C VAL A 156 3.42 -2.64 2.78
N LEU A 157 2.30 -2.47 3.48
CA LEU A 157 1.58 -3.52 4.19
C LEU A 157 0.23 -3.76 3.55
N VAL A 158 0.03 -4.95 3.03
CA VAL A 158 -1.24 -5.39 2.45
C VAL A 158 -1.97 -6.27 3.44
N PHE A 159 -3.21 -5.96 3.74
CA PHE A 159 -4.09 -6.72 4.62
C PHE A 159 -5.25 -7.32 3.82
N PRO A 160 -5.11 -8.55 3.31
CA PRO A 160 -6.13 -9.17 2.46
C PRO A 160 -7.50 -9.29 3.11
N THR A 161 -7.56 -9.72 4.37
CA THR A 161 -8.81 -9.90 5.12
C THR A 161 -9.51 -8.57 5.43
N ALA A 162 -8.73 -7.52 5.72
CA ALA A 162 -9.26 -6.18 5.98
C ALA A 162 -9.53 -5.39 4.69
N ASN A 163 -9.16 -5.94 3.53
CA ASN A 163 -9.25 -5.30 2.22
C ASN A 163 -8.60 -3.90 2.21
N ALA A 164 -7.42 -3.76 2.82
CA ALA A 164 -6.74 -2.49 3.01
C ALA A 164 -5.23 -2.62 2.71
N THR A 165 -4.63 -1.52 2.26
CA THR A 165 -3.18 -1.41 2.06
C THR A 165 -2.68 -0.13 2.71
N TRP A 166 -1.70 -0.26 3.60
CA TRP A 166 -1.04 0.84 4.28
C TRP A 166 0.40 0.98 3.83
N VAL A 167 0.84 2.20 3.69
CA VAL A 167 2.19 2.52 3.21
C VAL A 167 2.85 3.47 4.19
N TYR A 168 4.04 3.11 4.64
CA TYR A 168 4.92 3.98 5.41
C TYR A 168 5.98 4.57 4.49
N ASP A 169 6.05 5.88 4.43
CA ASP A 169 7.08 6.61 3.71
C ASP A 169 8.19 7.01 4.70
N VAL A 170 9.38 6.48 4.48
CA VAL A 170 10.54 6.72 5.34
C VAL A 170 10.99 8.18 5.29
N SER A 171 10.88 8.81 4.13
CA SER A 171 11.34 10.20 3.92
C SER A 171 10.47 11.20 4.67
N THR A 172 9.17 11.02 4.69
CA THR A 172 8.21 11.88 5.39
C THR A 172 7.87 11.39 6.80
N GLN A 173 8.25 10.16 7.14
CA GLN A 173 7.92 9.47 8.40
C GLN A 173 6.40 9.38 8.65
N ALA A 174 5.61 9.28 7.60
CA ALA A 174 4.17 9.28 7.65
C ALA A 174 3.57 8.00 7.06
N TRP A 175 2.45 7.59 7.66
CA TRP A 175 1.61 6.54 7.11
C TRP A 175 0.54 7.14 6.22
N HIS A 176 0.26 6.47 5.11
CA HIS A 176 -0.90 6.76 4.28
C HIS A 176 -1.54 5.46 3.79
N GLU A 177 -2.83 5.52 3.53
CA GLU A 177 -3.55 4.43 2.90
C GLU A 177 -3.40 4.53 1.38
N ARG A 178 -3.16 3.38 0.73
CA ARG A 178 -3.17 3.24 -0.73
C ARG A 178 -4.29 2.27 -1.10
N ALA A 179 -5.15 2.66 -2.00
CA ALA A 179 -6.33 1.89 -2.36
C ALA A 179 -6.50 1.83 -3.87
N GLY A 180 -7.12 0.76 -4.34
CA GLY A 180 -7.77 0.70 -5.64
C GLY A 180 -9.21 1.20 -5.55
N TRP A 181 -9.87 1.33 -6.70
CA TRP A 181 -11.26 1.74 -6.78
C TRP A 181 -12.04 0.75 -7.66
N ASP A 182 -13.06 0.14 -7.09
CA ASP A 182 -13.90 -0.81 -7.81
C ASP A 182 -15.37 -0.67 -7.38
N ASN A 183 -16.28 -0.63 -8.36
CA ASN A 183 -17.73 -0.59 -8.15
C ASN A 183 -18.18 0.44 -7.10
N GLY A 184 -17.55 1.63 -7.09
CA GLY A 184 -17.93 2.70 -6.17
C GLY A 184 -17.30 2.59 -4.77
N ASN A 185 -16.44 1.60 -4.51
CA ASN A 185 -15.81 1.38 -3.22
C ASN A 185 -14.28 1.40 -3.32
N PHE A 186 -13.64 1.83 -2.23
CA PHE A 186 -12.21 1.63 -2.07
C PHE A 186 -11.94 0.16 -1.71
N ILE A 187 -10.97 -0.42 -2.39
CA ILE A 187 -10.45 -1.76 -2.16
C ILE A 187 -8.95 -1.69 -1.89
N ARG A 188 -8.35 -2.78 -1.42
CA ARG A 188 -6.89 -2.83 -1.26
C ARG A 188 -6.19 -2.60 -2.58
N HIS A 189 -5.00 -2.01 -2.53
CA HIS A 189 -4.17 -1.82 -3.72
C HIS A 189 -3.86 -3.16 -4.40
N ARG A 190 -3.84 -3.20 -5.73
CA ARG A 190 -3.65 -4.43 -6.53
C ARG A 190 -2.32 -5.13 -6.27
N GLY A 191 -1.28 -4.38 -5.93
CA GLY A 191 0.05 -4.94 -5.70
C GLY A 191 0.11 -5.85 -4.49
N ASN A 192 0.57 -7.08 -4.70
CA ASN A 192 0.72 -8.12 -3.68
C ASN A 192 2.19 -8.50 -3.43
N CYS A 193 3.03 -8.35 -4.42
CA CYS A 193 4.46 -8.57 -4.36
C CYS A 193 5.19 -7.60 -5.29
N GLN A 194 6.49 -7.45 -5.09
CA GLN A 194 7.30 -6.48 -5.82
C GLN A 194 8.64 -7.09 -6.26
N MET A 195 9.13 -6.63 -7.39
CA MET A 195 10.48 -6.89 -7.88
C MET A 195 11.01 -5.65 -8.60
N ALA A 196 12.27 -5.29 -8.34
CA ALA A 196 12.97 -4.29 -9.14
C ALA A 196 13.59 -4.97 -10.38
N TYR A 197 13.26 -4.49 -11.56
CA TYR A 197 13.79 -5.01 -12.82
C TYR A 197 13.95 -3.89 -13.84
N ASN A 198 15.11 -3.80 -14.46
CA ASN A 198 15.42 -2.82 -15.50
C ASN A 198 15.04 -1.37 -15.13
N SER A 199 15.42 -0.93 -13.93
CA SER A 199 15.11 0.38 -13.35
C SER A 199 13.61 0.66 -13.15
N GLN A 200 12.77 -0.34 -13.26
CA GLN A 200 11.35 -0.27 -13.00
C GLN A 200 10.99 -1.04 -11.74
N ILE A 201 9.94 -0.60 -11.06
CA ILE A 201 9.34 -1.29 -9.93
C ILE A 201 8.16 -2.08 -10.47
N ILE A 202 8.32 -3.39 -10.51
CA ILE A 202 7.33 -4.31 -11.04
C ILE A 202 6.53 -4.90 -9.88
N ILE A 203 5.21 -4.95 -10.02
CA ILE A 203 4.28 -5.50 -9.04
C ILE A 203 3.39 -6.57 -9.67
N GLY A 204 3.10 -7.62 -8.91
CA GLY A 204 2.13 -8.66 -9.29
C GLY A 204 0.76 -8.37 -8.70
N ASP A 205 -0.28 -8.61 -9.50
CA ASP A 205 -1.67 -8.46 -9.11
C ASP A 205 -2.12 -9.61 -8.20
N TYR A 206 -3.01 -9.33 -7.27
CA TYR A 206 -3.60 -10.38 -6.40
C TYR A 206 -4.86 -11.04 -7.00
N GLU A 207 -5.51 -10.41 -7.98
CA GLU A 207 -6.75 -10.91 -8.58
C GLU A 207 -6.50 -11.76 -9.82
N ASN A 208 -5.43 -11.46 -10.54
CA ASN A 208 -5.15 -12.07 -11.83
C ASN A 208 -3.63 -12.27 -12.03
N GLY A 209 -3.23 -12.77 -13.18
CA GLY A 209 -1.83 -13.00 -13.53
C GLY A 209 -1.12 -11.80 -14.14
N ASN A 210 -1.68 -10.61 -14.08
CA ASN A 210 -1.09 -9.41 -14.66
C ASN A 210 0.09 -8.92 -13.84
N ILE A 211 1.03 -8.32 -14.54
CA ILE A 211 2.22 -7.69 -13.97
C ILE A 211 2.22 -6.23 -14.43
N TYR A 212 2.38 -5.31 -13.49
CA TYR A 212 2.39 -3.88 -13.72
C TYR A 212 3.72 -3.26 -13.36
N ALA A 213 4.04 -2.12 -13.96
CA ALA A 213 5.10 -1.24 -13.50
C ALA A 213 4.50 -0.03 -12.79
N PHE A 214 5.11 0.42 -11.69
CA PHE A 214 4.79 1.73 -11.13
C PHE A 214 5.31 2.82 -12.04
N ASP A 215 4.41 3.65 -12.52
CA ASP A 215 4.72 4.78 -13.38
C ASP A 215 4.01 6.04 -12.83
N LEU A 216 4.75 7.13 -12.66
CA LEU A 216 4.21 8.39 -12.13
C LEU A 216 3.46 9.21 -13.17
N ASP A 217 3.60 8.86 -14.45
CA ASP A 217 2.93 9.53 -15.57
C ASP A 217 1.64 8.80 -16.00
N VAL A 218 1.29 7.71 -15.33
CA VAL A 218 0.05 6.95 -15.55
C VAL A 218 -0.92 7.20 -14.39
N TYR A 219 -2.09 7.72 -14.71
CA TYR A 219 -3.11 8.15 -13.76
C TYR A 219 -4.38 7.30 -13.80
N ALA A 220 -4.27 6.08 -14.30
CA ALA A 220 -5.32 5.07 -14.31
C ALA A 220 -4.78 3.75 -13.76
N ASP A 221 -5.63 2.94 -13.16
CA ASP A 221 -5.26 1.63 -12.62
C ASP A 221 -5.70 0.55 -13.62
N ASN A 222 -4.75 0.05 -14.45
CA ASN A 222 -5.04 -0.93 -15.52
C ASN A 222 -6.12 -0.44 -16.52
N GLY A 223 -6.12 0.86 -16.84
CA GLY A 223 -7.16 1.47 -17.68
C GLY A 223 -8.46 1.82 -16.97
N GLU A 224 -8.60 1.42 -15.72
CA GLU A 224 -9.74 1.73 -14.86
C GLU A 224 -9.59 3.09 -14.19
N THR A 225 -10.71 3.70 -13.82
CA THR A 225 -10.72 4.97 -13.11
C THR A 225 -10.06 4.83 -11.74
N GLN A 226 -9.09 5.70 -11.46
CA GLN A 226 -8.48 5.83 -10.15
C GLN A 226 -9.17 6.94 -9.36
N LYS A 227 -9.65 6.66 -8.15
CA LYS A 227 -10.16 7.69 -7.25
C LYS A 227 -9.13 8.00 -6.17
N TRP A 228 -8.78 9.26 -6.04
CA TRP A 228 -8.02 9.74 -4.90
C TRP A 228 -8.92 10.53 -3.95
N LEU A 229 -8.57 10.51 -2.65
CA LEU A 229 -9.33 11.17 -1.61
C LEU A 229 -8.38 11.71 -0.54
N ARG A 230 -8.69 12.90 -0.04
CA ARG A 230 -8.04 13.48 1.15
C ARG A 230 -9.09 14.09 2.04
N SER A 231 -9.08 13.73 3.31
CA SER A 231 -9.97 14.30 4.31
C SER A 231 -9.16 14.93 5.45
N TRP A 232 -9.66 16.04 5.96
CA TRP A 232 -9.06 16.69 7.12
C TRP A 232 -10.13 17.38 7.96
N ARG A 233 -9.83 17.54 9.22
CA ARG A 233 -10.68 18.25 10.15
C ARG A 233 -10.39 19.74 10.08
N ALA A 234 -11.42 20.57 9.99
CA ALA A 234 -11.28 22.01 10.13
C ALA A 234 -10.90 22.34 11.58
N LEU A 235 -9.65 22.69 11.80
CA LEU A 235 -9.17 23.09 13.12
C LEU A 235 -9.48 24.56 13.37
N PRO A 236 -10.20 24.90 14.45
CA PRO A 236 -10.41 26.29 14.84
C PRO A 236 -9.07 26.91 15.28
N THR A 237 -8.84 28.13 14.86
CA THR A 237 -7.65 28.89 15.24
C THR A 237 -7.93 29.76 16.47
N GLY A 238 -6.95 29.90 17.38
CA GLY A 238 -7.00 30.79 18.55
C GLY A 238 -8.03 30.37 19.60
N THR A 239 -8.68 31.37 20.21
CA THR A 239 -9.62 31.22 21.34
C THR A 239 -11.01 30.70 20.94
N ASN A 240 -11.29 30.50 19.66
CA ASN A 240 -12.61 30.11 19.16
C ASN A 240 -12.85 28.59 19.20
N ASN A 241 -12.16 27.90 20.02
CA ASN A 241 -12.12 26.45 20.09
C ASN A 241 -13.45 25.76 20.43
N LEU A 242 -14.45 26.47 20.91
CA LEU A 242 -15.74 25.91 21.32
C LEU A 242 -16.94 26.68 20.72
N LYS A 243 -16.71 27.51 19.71
CA LYS A 243 -17.79 28.30 19.07
C LYS A 243 -18.06 27.81 17.67
N ARG A 244 -19.29 27.98 17.23
CA ARG A 244 -19.63 27.81 15.82
C ARG A 244 -18.80 28.78 15.00
N THR A 245 -18.23 28.31 13.91
CA THR A 245 -17.38 29.10 13.02
C THR A 245 -18.05 29.20 11.65
N ALA A 246 -18.10 30.43 11.12
CA ALA A 246 -18.52 30.63 9.73
C ALA A 246 -17.32 30.37 8.82
N HIS A 247 -17.52 29.51 7.81
CA HIS A 247 -16.53 29.25 6.79
C HIS A 247 -17.03 29.90 5.49
N HIS A 248 -16.34 30.94 5.05
CA HIS A 248 -16.75 31.70 3.88
C HIS A 248 -16.31 31.03 2.59
N SER A 249 -15.09 30.53 2.56
CA SER A 249 -14.50 29.92 1.39
C SER A 249 -13.37 28.98 1.74
N LEU A 250 -13.14 28.02 0.85
CA LEU A 250 -11.98 27.14 0.82
C LEU A 250 -11.29 27.31 -0.51
N GLN A 251 -10.00 27.60 -0.50
CA GLN A 251 -9.12 27.61 -1.66
C GLN A 251 -8.18 26.43 -1.56
N LEU A 252 -8.06 25.67 -2.64
CA LEU A 252 -7.08 24.62 -2.76
C LEU A 252 -5.85 25.18 -3.48
N ASP A 253 -4.70 25.08 -2.86
CA ASP A 253 -3.41 25.39 -3.47
C ASP A 253 -2.90 24.13 -4.17
N CYS A 254 -3.01 24.12 -5.49
CA CYS A 254 -2.66 22.97 -6.33
C CYS A 254 -2.13 23.43 -7.69
N GLU A 255 -1.45 22.53 -8.37
CA GLU A 255 -1.06 22.74 -9.77
C GLU A 255 -2.32 22.85 -10.62
N SER A 256 -2.47 23.94 -11.37
CA SER A 256 -3.61 24.19 -12.27
C SER A 256 -3.18 24.12 -13.74
N GLY A 257 -4.15 23.98 -14.66
CA GLY A 257 -3.88 23.87 -16.07
C GLY A 257 -3.37 22.49 -16.48
N VAL A 258 -3.70 21.47 -15.71
CA VAL A 258 -3.26 20.08 -15.87
C VAL A 258 -4.15 19.26 -16.81
N GLY A 259 -5.21 19.84 -17.36
CA GLY A 259 -6.08 19.17 -18.32
C GLY A 259 -5.32 18.59 -19.51
N LEU A 260 -5.77 17.48 -20.02
CA LEU A 260 -5.19 16.86 -21.20
C LEU A 260 -5.53 17.69 -22.46
N ALA A 261 -4.56 17.83 -23.37
CA ALA A 261 -4.83 18.42 -24.67
C ALA A 261 -5.89 17.57 -25.39
N GLY A 262 -6.90 18.21 -25.99
CA GLY A 262 -8.04 17.56 -26.64
C GLY A 262 -7.72 16.67 -27.85
N THR A 263 -6.45 16.35 -28.08
CA THR A 263 -5.93 15.34 -29.01
C THR A 263 -5.49 14.05 -28.32
N GLY A 264 -5.65 13.95 -27.00
CA GLY A 264 -5.56 12.66 -26.31
C GLY A 264 -6.57 11.74 -26.97
N LEU A 265 -6.08 10.64 -27.55
CA LEU A 265 -6.88 9.68 -28.31
C LEU A 265 -8.20 9.44 -27.58
N PRO A 266 -9.34 9.66 -28.23
CA PRO A 266 -10.60 9.23 -27.65
C PRO A 266 -10.44 7.74 -27.41
N ILE A 267 -10.65 7.32 -26.15
CA ILE A 267 -11.04 5.94 -25.94
C ILE A 267 -12.36 5.86 -26.71
N GLN A 268 -12.30 5.34 -27.93
CA GLN A 268 -13.50 5.03 -28.71
C GLN A 268 -14.20 3.87 -27.99
N THR A 269 -14.89 4.21 -26.94
CA THR A 269 -15.89 3.31 -26.39
C THR A 269 -17.09 3.45 -27.31
N THR A 270 -17.17 2.58 -28.29
CA THR A 270 -18.37 2.47 -29.12
C THR A 270 -19.49 2.01 -28.19
N ILE A 271 -20.32 2.94 -27.75
CA ILE A 271 -21.47 2.64 -26.92
C ILE A 271 -22.61 2.27 -27.88
N TYR A 272 -22.98 1.01 -27.88
CA TYR A 272 -24.17 0.53 -28.58
C TYR A 272 -25.41 0.89 -27.79
N LEU A 273 -26.45 1.37 -28.49
CA LEU A 273 -27.76 1.56 -27.88
C LEU A 273 -28.45 0.20 -27.75
N LEU A 274 -28.92 -0.11 -26.56
CA LEU A 274 -29.69 -1.34 -26.28
C LEU A 274 -31.17 -0.99 -26.07
N ALA A 275 -32.05 -1.91 -26.45
CA ALA A 275 -33.43 -1.91 -26.05
C ALA A 275 -33.60 -2.43 -24.62
N GLU A 276 -34.80 -2.31 -24.03
CA GLU A 276 -35.11 -2.80 -22.67
C GLU A 276 -34.84 -4.30 -22.44
N ASN A 277 -34.75 -5.09 -23.52
CA ASN A 277 -34.48 -6.51 -23.50
C ASN A 277 -33.04 -6.88 -23.77
N ASP A 278 -32.11 -5.91 -23.67
CA ASP A 278 -30.68 -6.04 -23.97
C ASP A 278 -30.32 -6.32 -25.45
N ASP A 279 -31.28 -6.24 -26.39
CA ASP A 279 -31.01 -6.34 -27.81
C ASP A 279 -30.41 -5.03 -28.34
N TYR A 280 -29.46 -5.13 -29.28
CA TYR A 280 -28.88 -3.96 -29.94
C TYR A 280 -29.94 -3.27 -30.83
N LEU A 281 -30.05 -1.95 -30.68
CA LEU A 281 -30.82 -1.14 -31.61
C LEU A 281 -30.05 -1.02 -32.92
N ILE A 282 -30.73 -1.38 -34.01
CA ILE A 282 -30.17 -1.31 -35.36
C ILE A 282 -31.09 -0.43 -36.26
N THR A 283 -30.46 0.14 -37.28
CA THR A 283 -31.21 0.84 -38.34
C THR A 283 -31.97 -0.15 -39.22
N GLU A 284 -32.90 0.35 -40.06
CA GLU A 284 -33.59 -0.48 -41.10
C GLU A 284 -32.60 -1.12 -42.08
N ALA A 285 -31.38 -0.55 -42.23
CA ALA A 285 -30.32 -1.09 -43.07
C ALA A 285 -29.47 -2.18 -42.35
N GLY A 286 -29.72 -2.43 -41.04
CA GLY A 286 -29.00 -3.42 -40.25
C GLY A 286 -27.76 -2.89 -39.56
N ASP A 287 -27.48 -1.58 -39.59
CA ASP A 287 -26.34 -0.97 -38.90
C ASP A 287 -26.69 -0.72 -37.44
N TYR A 288 -25.73 -0.98 -36.53
CA TYR A 288 -25.89 -0.72 -35.11
C TYR A 288 -26.02 0.79 -34.83
N LEU A 289 -27.01 1.16 -34.03
CA LEU A 289 -27.08 2.52 -33.50
C LEU A 289 -26.04 2.66 -32.40
N ILE A 290 -25.11 3.58 -32.61
CA ILE A 290 -24.05 3.91 -31.68
C ILE A 290 -24.26 5.34 -31.16
N ALA A 291 -24.07 5.51 -29.86
CA ALA A 291 -23.94 6.84 -29.29
C ALA A 291 -22.47 7.23 -29.39
N ASP A 292 -22.18 8.18 -30.29
CA ASP A 292 -20.86 8.83 -30.33
C ASP A 292 -20.74 9.75 -29.12
N PHE A 293 -20.51 9.16 -27.96
CA PHE A 293 -20.11 9.91 -26.79
C PHE A 293 -18.59 9.87 -26.75
N ILE A 294 -17.95 10.94 -27.19
CA ILE A 294 -16.56 11.23 -26.89
C ILE A 294 -16.58 11.91 -25.51
N PRO A 295 -16.35 11.21 -24.42
CA PRO A 295 -16.20 11.90 -23.16
C PRO A 295 -14.97 12.79 -23.30
N ASN A 296 -15.11 14.08 -23.07
CA ASN A 296 -14.00 15.02 -22.89
C ASN A 296 -13.28 14.70 -21.55
N ILE A 297 -12.92 13.43 -21.39
CA ILE A 297 -12.26 12.95 -20.18
C ILE A 297 -10.98 13.74 -20.01
N ALA A 298 -10.84 14.37 -18.85
CA ALA A 298 -9.65 15.09 -18.44
C ALA A 298 -9.27 16.34 -19.26
N THR A 299 -10.12 16.86 -20.14
CA THR A 299 -9.84 18.15 -20.82
C THR A 299 -10.02 19.35 -19.89
N ASP A 300 -10.94 19.29 -18.97
CA ASP A 300 -11.19 20.28 -17.89
C ASP A 300 -11.38 19.51 -16.56
N PRO A 301 -10.31 19.01 -15.97
CA PRO A 301 -10.39 18.16 -14.81
C PRO A 301 -10.99 18.88 -13.61
N GLU A 302 -11.78 18.18 -12.83
CA GLU A 302 -12.52 18.72 -11.70
C GLU A 302 -12.13 18.05 -10.39
N VAL A 303 -12.17 18.83 -9.32
CA VAL A 303 -12.03 18.37 -7.93
C VAL A 303 -13.37 18.53 -7.22
N MET A 304 -13.76 17.49 -6.52
CA MET A 304 -14.97 17.43 -5.72
C MET A 304 -14.65 17.80 -4.28
N LEU A 305 -15.44 18.71 -3.68
CA LEU A 305 -15.44 19.02 -2.26
C LEU A 305 -16.76 18.58 -1.65
N ARG A 306 -16.70 17.89 -0.52
CA ARG A 306 -17.85 17.70 0.38
C ARG A 306 -17.41 17.91 1.83
N TRP A 307 -18.36 18.12 2.72
CA TRP A 307 -18.07 18.27 4.14
C TRP A 307 -19.11 17.54 4.98
N SER A 308 -18.69 17.19 6.17
CA SER A 308 -19.51 16.61 7.21
C SER A 308 -19.47 17.53 8.45
N ASP A 309 -20.63 17.75 9.06
CA ASP A 309 -20.75 18.51 10.31
C ASP A 309 -20.93 17.62 11.55
N ASP A 310 -20.84 16.31 11.38
CA ASP A 310 -21.04 15.29 12.44
C ASP A 310 -19.85 14.33 12.59
N GLY A 311 -18.66 14.80 12.19
CA GLY A 311 -17.43 14.03 12.34
C GLY A 311 -17.23 12.95 11.28
N GLY A 312 -17.91 13.01 10.14
CA GLY A 312 -17.77 12.09 9.02
C GLY A 312 -18.90 11.05 8.88
N HIS A 313 -19.97 11.15 9.68
CA HIS A 313 -21.08 10.21 9.61
C HIS A 313 -22.05 10.53 8.47
N THR A 314 -22.36 11.81 8.25
CA THR A 314 -23.16 12.26 7.11
C THR A 314 -22.41 13.31 6.31
N TRP A 315 -22.59 13.30 5.00
CA TRP A 315 -21.85 14.17 4.08
C TRP A 315 -22.80 15.05 3.28
N SER A 316 -22.35 16.29 2.98
CA SER A 316 -23.03 17.17 2.02
C SER A 316 -23.00 16.57 0.62
N ASN A 317 -23.78 17.16 -0.29
CA ASN A 317 -23.58 16.92 -1.72
C ASN A 317 -22.16 17.34 -2.15
N GLU A 318 -21.68 16.77 -3.22
CA GLU A 318 -20.41 17.12 -3.83
C GLU A 318 -20.51 18.48 -4.53
N HIS A 319 -19.48 19.29 -4.35
CA HIS A 319 -19.33 20.59 -4.97
C HIS A 319 -18.10 20.56 -5.87
N TRP A 320 -18.29 20.70 -7.14
CA TRP A 320 -17.25 20.57 -8.15
C TRP A 320 -16.53 21.89 -8.42
N SER A 321 -15.25 21.84 -8.69
CA SER A 321 -14.45 22.99 -9.11
C SER A 321 -13.41 22.56 -10.13
N SER A 322 -13.35 23.25 -11.26
CA SER A 322 -12.40 23.01 -12.33
C SER A 322 -10.97 23.32 -11.89
N MET A 323 -10.03 22.46 -12.25
CA MET A 323 -8.58 22.66 -12.08
C MET A 323 -7.96 23.40 -13.28
N GLY A 324 -8.73 23.66 -14.31
CA GLY A 324 -8.31 24.36 -15.52
C GLY A 324 -7.88 23.44 -16.64
N ARG A 325 -8.22 23.84 -17.85
CA ARG A 325 -7.77 23.19 -19.09
C ARG A 325 -6.27 23.37 -19.26
N VAL A 326 -5.67 22.57 -20.13
CA VAL A 326 -4.25 22.74 -20.48
C VAL A 326 -3.95 24.21 -20.84
N GLY A 327 -2.96 24.79 -20.18
CA GLY A 327 -2.56 26.19 -20.36
C GLY A 327 -3.30 27.22 -19.49
N GLU A 328 -4.34 26.84 -18.73
CA GLU A 328 -5.03 27.74 -17.79
C GLU A 328 -4.32 27.76 -16.42
N TYR A 329 -3.05 28.12 -16.39
CA TYR A 329 -2.21 28.08 -15.16
C TYR A 329 -2.60 29.08 -14.08
N GLN A 330 -3.50 30.02 -14.34
CA GLN A 330 -3.99 30.99 -13.35
C GLN A 330 -5.33 30.56 -12.74
N ARG A 331 -5.81 29.37 -13.04
CA ARG A 331 -7.06 28.85 -12.50
C ARG A 331 -6.90 28.64 -10.98
N ARG A 332 -7.87 29.14 -10.20
CA ARG A 332 -7.94 28.90 -8.77
C ARG A 332 -9.04 27.90 -8.49
N VAL A 333 -8.70 26.81 -7.80
CA VAL A 333 -9.67 25.84 -7.29
C VAL A 333 -10.26 26.40 -6.01
N PHE A 334 -11.52 26.74 -6.04
CA PHE A 334 -12.09 27.59 -5.01
C PHE A 334 -13.59 27.33 -4.81
N TRP A 335 -14.01 27.16 -3.56
CA TRP A 335 -15.41 27.02 -3.15
C TRP A 335 -15.81 28.14 -2.20
N ARG A 336 -17.02 28.66 -2.36
CA ARG A 336 -17.56 29.77 -1.56
C ARG A 336 -18.84 29.34 -0.85
N ARG A 337 -19.22 30.12 0.18
CA ARG A 337 -20.46 29.95 0.90
C ARG A 337 -20.58 28.60 1.60
N LEU A 338 -19.52 28.18 2.28
CA LEU A 338 -19.46 26.93 3.01
C LEU A 338 -20.31 26.91 4.28
N GLY A 339 -20.85 28.09 4.66
CA GLY A 339 -21.80 28.20 5.76
C GLY A 339 -21.17 28.13 7.14
N MET A 340 -22.02 27.93 8.12
CA MET A 340 -21.62 27.87 9.53
C MET A 340 -21.61 26.43 10.01
N THR A 341 -20.63 26.07 10.82
CA THR A 341 -20.56 24.74 11.44
C THR A 341 -21.77 24.49 12.35
N LEU A 342 -22.36 23.31 12.31
CA LEU A 342 -23.50 22.95 13.15
C LEU A 342 -23.08 22.70 14.60
N LYS A 343 -21.97 22.02 14.79
CA LYS A 343 -21.37 21.71 16.07
C LYS A 343 -19.97 22.30 16.21
N LEU A 344 -19.53 22.35 17.42
CA LEU A 344 -18.20 22.77 17.77
C LEU A 344 -17.16 21.80 17.24
N ARG A 345 -16.34 22.20 16.25
CA ARG A 345 -15.18 21.49 15.72
C ARG A 345 -15.43 20.16 14.99
N ASP A 346 -16.65 19.83 14.65
CA ASP A 346 -16.93 18.53 14.03
C ASP A 346 -16.93 18.56 12.51
N ARG A 347 -16.65 19.73 11.91
CA ARG A 347 -16.60 19.82 10.45
C ARG A 347 -15.35 19.15 9.92
N VAL A 348 -15.57 18.15 9.08
CA VAL A 348 -14.57 17.46 8.30
C VAL A 348 -14.76 17.83 6.83
N TYR A 349 -13.72 18.26 6.18
CA TYR A 349 -13.69 18.47 4.74
C TYR A 349 -13.07 17.26 4.05
N GLU A 350 -13.59 16.95 2.90
CA GLU A 350 -13.07 15.91 2.02
C GLU A 350 -13.02 16.43 0.60
N ILE A 351 -11.85 16.28 -0.03
CA ILE A 351 -11.65 16.48 -1.47
C ILE A 351 -11.35 15.17 -2.14
N SER A 352 -11.85 15.00 -3.34
CA SER A 352 -11.59 13.81 -4.14
C SER A 352 -11.60 14.14 -5.64
N GLY A 353 -11.04 13.26 -6.42
CA GLY A 353 -11.05 13.36 -7.87
C GLY A 353 -10.92 11.98 -8.50
N THR A 354 -11.38 11.88 -9.75
CA THR A 354 -11.40 10.66 -10.54
C THR A 354 -10.77 10.84 -11.92
N GLU A 355 -10.38 12.07 -12.24
CA GLU A 355 -9.82 12.38 -13.55
C GLU A 355 -8.40 11.83 -13.72
N PRO A 356 -8.07 11.22 -14.88
CA PRO A 356 -6.77 10.61 -15.13
C PRO A 356 -5.71 11.66 -15.49
N VAL A 357 -5.48 12.61 -14.60
CA VAL A 357 -4.49 13.68 -14.73
C VAL A 357 -3.61 13.77 -13.50
N LYS A 358 -2.44 14.38 -13.67
CA LYS A 358 -1.55 14.66 -12.53
C LYS A 358 -2.24 15.56 -11.52
N ILE A 359 -2.26 15.14 -10.28
CA ILE A 359 -2.80 15.91 -9.16
C ILE A 359 -1.68 16.21 -8.17
N ALA A 360 -1.30 17.48 -8.06
CA ALA A 360 -0.33 17.97 -7.10
C ALA A 360 -0.99 19.02 -6.20
N ILE A 361 -1.23 18.66 -4.95
CA ILE A 361 -1.84 19.53 -3.94
C ILE A 361 -0.76 19.93 -2.93
N MET A 362 -0.56 21.24 -2.76
CA MET A 362 0.41 21.80 -1.82
C MET A 362 -0.24 22.18 -0.49
N GLY A 363 -1.50 22.61 -0.52
CA GLY A 363 -2.20 23.02 0.68
C GLY A 363 -3.66 23.38 0.45
N ALA A 364 -4.33 23.77 1.54
CA ALA A 364 -5.69 24.29 1.49
C ALA A 364 -5.83 25.44 2.49
N GLU A 365 -6.40 26.54 2.05
CA GLU A 365 -6.67 27.72 2.87
C GLU A 365 -8.17 27.87 3.10
N LEU A 366 -8.55 27.95 4.37
CA LEU A 366 -9.92 28.14 4.81
C LEU A 366 -10.11 29.56 5.36
N ILE A 367 -11.10 30.30 4.83
CA ILE A 367 -11.42 31.66 5.21
C ILE A 367 -12.84 31.73 5.79
#